data_2e066cac6a5dfff67a9b6a91d93ddff4
#
_entry.id   2e066cac6a5dfff67a9b6a91d93ddff4
#
_cell.length_a   1.000
_cell.length_b   1.000
_cell.length_c   1.000
_cell.angle_alpha   90.00
_cell.angle_beta   90.00
_cell.angle_gamma   90.00
#
_symmetry.space_group_name_H-M   'P 1'
#
loop_
_entity.id
_entity.type
_entity.pdbx_description
1 polymer ?
#
loop_
_entity_poly.entity_id
_entity_poly.type
_entity_poly.pdbx_seq_one_letter_code
_entity_poly.pdbx_strand_id
1 'polypeptide(L)'
;MIVGYMRVSSVDQNLDRQLDGVELDRVYEEKISGKDRERPQLKECISFLREGDTLYVHSMDRLSRNLKDLLNIVSELVDKNVSVKFKTENLEFAGKDNPMGYLMLSVFGAVNQFEIANLKLRQREGIAKAKARGQQFGRKSLKPKLIAELKNRREKGQSVKDIAFAMNIGASTVYKYI
;
A
#
# COMPACT_ATOMS: atom_id res chain seq x y z
N MET A 1 10.24 27.98 -4.82
CA MET A 1 11.05 27.17 -5.75
C MET A 1 10.13 26.22 -6.52
N ILE A 2 10.54 25.86 -7.75
CA ILE A 2 9.82 24.83 -8.56
C ILE A 2 10.67 23.56 -8.57
N VAL A 3 10.19 22.51 -7.89
CA VAL A 3 10.90 21.24 -7.71
C VAL A 3 10.23 20.17 -8.57
N GLY A 4 11.00 19.55 -9.46
CA GLY A 4 10.52 18.47 -10.32
C GLY A 4 10.66 17.09 -9.66
N TYR A 5 9.64 16.26 -9.74
CA TYR A 5 9.74 14.85 -9.43
C TYR A 5 9.43 13.99 -10.66
N MET A 6 10.37 13.15 -11.04
CA MET A 6 10.30 12.29 -12.21
C MET A 6 10.46 10.83 -11.81
N ARG A 7 9.62 9.95 -12.36
CA ARG A 7 9.70 8.51 -12.10
C ARG A 7 9.63 7.69 -13.38
N VAL A 8 10.54 6.71 -13.50
CA VAL A 8 10.51 5.70 -14.55
C VAL A 8 10.49 4.30 -13.94
N SER A 9 9.90 3.34 -14.70
CA SER A 9 9.76 1.95 -14.27
C SER A 9 10.95 1.06 -14.68
N SER A 10 11.79 1.51 -15.61
CA SER A 10 13.00 0.80 -16.07
C SER A 10 14.15 1.79 -16.24
N VAL A 11 15.38 1.26 -16.15
CA VAL A 11 16.62 2.05 -16.29
C VAL A 11 16.76 2.70 -17.66
N ASP A 12 16.15 2.10 -18.69
CA ASP A 12 16.28 2.51 -20.09
C ASP A 12 15.23 3.53 -20.56
N GLN A 13 14.27 3.94 -19.68
CA GLN A 13 13.29 4.95 -20.04
C GLN A 13 13.85 6.35 -19.85
N ASN A 14 13.69 7.20 -20.88
CA ASN A 14 14.16 8.57 -20.87
C ASN A 14 13.27 9.45 -19.97
N LEU A 15 13.87 10.09 -18.99
CA LEU A 15 13.25 11.05 -18.05
C LEU A 15 13.10 12.44 -18.67
N ASP A 16 13.96 12.81 -19.62
CA ASP A 16 14.08 14.18 -20.13
C ASP A 16 12.77 14.75 -20.71
N ARG A 17 11.92 13.86 -21.25
CA ARG A 17 10.65 14.27 -21.87
C ARG A 17 9.53 14.56 -20.86
N GLN A 18 9.67 14.14 -19.59
CA GLN A 18 8.54 14.22 -18.64
C GLN A 18 8.20 15.67 -18.29
N LEU A 19 9.20 16.49 -17.99
CA LEU A 19 9.02 17.88 -17.59
C LEU A 19 9.67 18.87 -18.56
N ASP A 20 9.80 18.46 -19.83
CA ASP A 20 10.32 19.30 -20.89
C ASP A 20 9.53 20.62 -21.01
N GLY A 21 10.25 21.74 -21.14
CA GLY A 21 9.69 23.10 -21.22
C GLY A 21 9.30 23.69 -19.86
N VAL A 22 9.65 23.08 -18.73
CA VAL A 22 9.46 23.64 -17.39
C VAL A 22 10.81 24.02 -16.80
N GLU A 23 11.00 25.27 -16.41
CA GLU A 23 12.19 25.69 -15.66
C GLU A 23 12.08 25.19 -14.21
N LEU A 24 12.95 24.24 -13.86
CA LEU A 24 13.00 23.61 -12.56
C LEU A 24 14.22 24.05 -11.77
N ASP A 25 14.04 24.45 -10.53
CA ASP A 25 15.14 24.79 -9.62
C ASP A 25 15.89 23.56 -9.13
N ARG A 26 15.16 22.43 -8.96
CA ARG A 26 15.71 21.15 -8.52
C ARG A 26 14.89 19.98 -9.06
N VAL A 27 15.54 18.84 -9.30
CA VAL A 27 14.91 17.62 -9.82
C VAL A 27 15.26 16.43 -8.94
N TYR A 28 14.26 15.61 -8.65
CA TYR A 28 14.39 14.30 -8.00
C TYR A 28 13.97 13.20 -8.97
N GLU A 29 14.88 12.30 -9.25
CA GLU A 29 14.69 11.22 -10.21
C GLU A 29 14.58 9.86 -9.52
N GLU A 30 13.47 9.18 -9.69
CA GLU A 30 13.22 7.86 -9.14
C GLU A 30 13.25 6.78 -10.23
N LYS A 31 14.23 5.89 -10.18
CA LYS A 31 14.36 4.74 -11.10
C LYS A 31 14.02 3.47 -10.35
N ILE A 32 12.73 3.08 -10.36
CA ILE A 32 12.24 1.93 -9.59
C ILE A 32 11.52 0.94 -10.47
N SER A 33 11.94 -0.34 -10.40
CA SER A 33 11.21 -1.46 -11.00
C SER A 33 9.86 -1.67 -10.31
N GLY A 34 8.88 -2.25 -11.04
CA GLY A 34 7.48 -2.34 -10.62
C GLY A 34 7.19 -3.09 -9.31
N LYS A 35 8.22 -3.71 -8.68
CA LYS A 35 8.09 -4.49 -7.44
C LYS A 35 8.56 -3.73 -6.19
N ASP A 36 9.33 -2.67 -6.37
CA ASP A 36 9.92 -1.96 -5.24
C ASP A 36 8.96 -0.88 -4.70
N ARG A 37 8.72 -0.90 -3.40
CA ARG A 37 7.84 0.05 -2.71
C ARG A 37 8.61 1.20 -2.08
N GLU A 38 9.91 1.07 -1.94
CA GLU A 38 10.73 2.12 -1.36
C GLU A 38 11.03 3.18 -2.42
N ARG A 39 10.73 4.41 -2.10
CA ARG A 39 10.88 5.59 -2.97
C ARG A 39 11.73 6.63 -2.25
N PRO A 40 13.04 6.39 -2.14
CA PRO A 40 13.93 7.26 -1.38
C PRO A 40 13.96 8.69 -1.95
N GLN A 41 13.94 8.84 -3.28
CA GLN A 41 13.95 10.15 -3.92
C GLN A 41 12.66 10.94 -3.69
N LEU A 42 11.50 10.27 -3.68
CA LEU A 42 10.25 10.92 -3.32
C LEU A 42 10.25 11.36 -1.85
N LYS A 43 10.72 10.51 -0.94
CA LYS A 43 10.81 10.85 0.50
C LYS A 43 11.73 12.05 0.71
N GLU A 44 12.87 12.06 0.05
CA GLU A 44 13.81 13.19 0.10
C GLU A 44 13.19 14.46 -0.47
N CYS A 45 12.52 14.37 -1.63
CA CYS A 45 11.79 15.46 -2.24
C CYS A 45 10.75 16.09 -1.30
N ILE A 46 9.87 15.25 -0.70
CA ILE A 46 8.83 15.71 0.24
C ILE A 46 9.46 16.38 1.49
N SER A 47 10.59 15.86 1.97
CA SER A 47 11.30 16.43 3.11
C SER A 47 11.99 17.75 2.78
N PHE A 48 12.40 17.93 1.55
CA PHE A 48 13.07 19.15 1.06
C PHE A 48 12.08 20.31 0.86
N LEU A 49 10.87 20.02 0.37
CA LEU A 49 9.84 21.00 0.05
C LEU A 49 9.40 21.80 1.28
N ARG A 50 9.30 23.13 1.11
CA ARG A 50 8.92 24.12 2.12
C ARG A 50 7.70 24.90 1.68
N GLU A 51 7.10 25.63 2.61
CA GLU A 51 6.02 26.58 2.34
C GLU A 51 6.37 27.52 1.18
N GLY A 52 5.43 27.67 0.24
CA GLY A 52 5.57 28.47 -0.98
C GLY A 52 6.29 27.78 -2.13
N ASP A 53 6.81 26.55 -1.94
CA ASP A 53 7.38 25.77 -3.04
C ASP A 53 6.30 25.14 -3.90
N THR A 54 6.67 24.73 -5.11
CA THR A 54 5.80 24.00 -6.04
C THR A 54 6.46 22.67 -6.41
N LEU A 55 5.77 21.55 -6.12
CA LEU A 55 6.11 20.25 -6.67
C LEU A 55 5.50 20.10 -8.07
N TYR A 56 6.34 19.93 -9.08
CA TYR A 56 5.92 19.70 -10.46
C TYR A 56 6.11 18.25 -10.86
N VAL A 57 5.06 17.59 -11.31
CA VAL A 57 5.07 16.17 -11.70
C VAL A 57 4.45 16.01 -13.07
N HIS A 58 4.96 15.09 -13.88
CA HIS A 58 4.44 14.86 -15.23
C HIS A 58 2.96 14.46 -15.22
N SER A 59 2.59 13.46 -14.40
CA SER A 59 1.22 12.94 -14.28
C SER A 59 0.98 12.29 -12.92
N MET A 60 -0.28 12.12 -12.54
CA MET A 60 -0.66 11.54 -11.25
C MET A 60 -0.09 10.14 -11.05
N ASP A 61 -0.06 9.30 -12.10
CA ASP A 61 0.49 7.94 -12.06
C ASP A 61 2.02 7.94 -11.81
N ARG A 62 2.72 9.03 -12.12
CA ARG A 62 4.15 9.19 -11.80
C ARG A 62 4.37 9.51 -10.33
N LEU A 63 3.47 10.26 -9.71
CA LEU A 63 3.54 10.53 -8.28
C LEU A 63 3.10 9.32 -7.46
N SER A 64 1.99 8.66 -7.82
CA SER A 64 1.54 7.46 -7.15
C SER A 64 0.79 6.50 -8.08
N ARG A 65 0.83 5.19 -7.76
CA ARG A 65 0.14 4.14 -8.52
C ARG A 65 -1.26 3.85 -8.00
N ASN A 66 -1.57 4.28 -6.81
CA ASN A 66 -2.90 4.13 -6.24
C ASN A 66 -3.41 5.47 -5.72
N LEU A 67 -4.72 5.62 -5.77
CA LEU A 67 -5.38 6.86 -5.42
C LEU A 67 -5.19 7.24 -3.96
N LYS A 68 -5.15 6.27 -3.05
CA LYS A 68 -4.99 6.53 -1.61
C LYS A 68 -3.65 7.20 -1.31
N ASP A 69 -2.55 6.64 -1.85
CA ASP A 69 -1.21 7.20 -1.63
C ASP A 69 -1.06 8.56 -2.31
N LEU A 70 -1.67 8.73 -3.51
CA LEU A 70 -1.72 10.02 -4.19
C LEU A 70 -2.36 11.08 -3.30
N LEU A 71 -3.55 10.81 -2.76
CA LEU A 71 -4.28 11.72 -1.90
C LEU A 71 -3.50 12.06 -0.63
N ASN A 72 -2.88 11.06 0.01
CA ASN A 72 -2.08 11.29 1.21
C ASN A 72 -0.90 12.22 0.94
N ILE A 73 -0.17 11.99 -0.16
CA ILE A 73 0.99 12.82 -0.54
C ILE A 73 0.54 14.24 -0.87
N VAL A 74 -0.50 14.39 -1.68
CA VAL A 74 -0.99 15.72 -2.08
C VAL A 74 -1.55 16.47 -0.87
N SER A 75 -2.35 15.83 0.00
CA SER A 75 -2.84 16.46 1.24
C SER A 75 -1.69 16.90 2.14
N GLU A 76 -0.70 16.04 2.37
CA GLU A 76 0.46 16.39 3.20
C GLU A 76 1.20 17.64 2.67
N LEU A 77 1.37 17.74 1.35
CA LEU A 77 2.05 18.87 0.73
C LEU A 77 1.20 20.14 0.78
N VAL A 78 -0.08 20.03 0.50
CA VAL A 78 -1.03 21.17 0.59
C VAL A 78 -1.14 21.69 2.02
N ASP A 79 -1.15 20.81 3.02
CA ASP A 79 -1.14 21.19 4.44
C ASP A 79 0.14 21.93 4.85
N LYS A 80 1.26 21.63 4.18
CA LYS A 80 2.54 22.36 4.31
C LYS A 80 2.58 23.68 3.48
N ASN A 81 1.48 24.09 2.85
CA ASN A 81 1.42 25.22 1.90
C ASN A 81 2.36 25.04 0.69
N VAL A 82 2.58 23.82 0.25
CA VAL A 82 3.28 23.47 -0.99
C VAL A 82 2.26 23.22 -2.08
N SER A 83 2.44 23.85 -3.24
CA SER A 83 1.59 23.61 -4.43
C SER A 83 2.03 22.35 -5.14
N VAL A 84 1.08 21.53 -5.63
CA VAL A 84 1.36 20.34 -6.44
C VAL A 84 0.75 20.51 -7.82
N LYS A 85 1.56 20.43 -8.88
CA LYS A 85 1.13 20.59 -10.27
C LYS A 85 1.36 19.32 -11.08
N PHE A 86 0.35 18.91 -11.82
CA PHE A 86 0.39 17.78 -12.75
C PHE A 86 0.30 18.30 -14.19
N LYS A 87 1.35 18.05 -15.00
CA LYS A 87 1.46 18.56 -16.35
C LYS A 87 0.40 17.98 -17.28
N THR A 88 0.25 16.66 -17.29
CA THR A 88 -0.64 15.94 -18.22
C THR A 88 -2.11 16.25 -17.95
N GLU A 89 -2.50 16.24 -16.68
CA GLU A 89 -3.88 16.47 -16.26
C GLU A 89 -4.22 17.96 -16.19
N ASN A 90 -3.23 18.85 -16.31
CA ASN A 90 -3.35 20.29 -16.13
C ASN A 90 -4.05 20.66 -14.82
N LEU A 91 -3.71 19.95 -13.75
CA LEU A 91 -4.28 20.15 -12.42
C LEU A 91 -3.25 20.77 -11.48
N GLU A 92 -3.73 21.69 -10.66
CA GLU A 92 -2.95 22.32 -9.59
C GLU A 92 -3.70 22.20 -8.27
N PHE A 93 -3.00 21.70 -7.25
CA PHE A 93 -3.44 21.67 -5.88
C PHE A 93 -2.55 22.63 -5.10
N ALA A 94 -3.04 23.83 -4.87
CA ALA A 94 -2.33 24.87 -4.15
C ALA A 94 -3.04 25.11 -2.81
N GLY A 95 -2.32 25.16 -1.70
CA GLY A 95 -2.73 25.46 -0.34
C GLY A 95 -4.20 25.76 -0.03
N LYS A 96 -4.48 26.37 1.10
CA LYS A 96 -5.85 26.69 1.56
C LYS A 96 -6.58 27.71 0.67
N ASP A 97 -5.86 28.38 -0.22
CA ASP A 97 -6.41 29.43 -1.08
C ASP A 97 -6.91 28.91 -2.45
N ASN A 98 -6.88 27.58 -2.67
CA ASN A 98 -7.46 26.96 -3.87
C ASN A 98 -8.68 26.10 -3.53
N PRO A 99 -9.89 26.68 -3.43
CA PRO A 99 -11.11 25.96 -3.09
C PRO A 99 -11.43 24.82 -4.08
N MET A 100 -11.10 24.99 -5.35
CA MET A 100 -11.33 23.98 -6.39
C MET A 100 -10.41 22.78 -6.21
N GLY A 101 -9.11 22.99 -5.91
CA GLY A 101 -8.17 21.91 -5.60
C GLY A 101 -8.62 21.09 -4.38
N TYR A 102 -9.06 21.78 -3.31
CA TYR A 102 -9.58 21.12 -2.12
C TYR A 102 -10.88 20.32 -2.40
N LEU A 103 -11.79 20.87 -3.20
CA LEU A 103 -12.99 20.16 -3.63
C LEU A 103 -12.62 18.89 -4.41
N MET A 104 -11.68 18.97 -5.35
CA MET A 104 -11.23 17.81 -6.13
C MET A 104 -10.59 16.74 -5.26
N LEU A 105 -9.74 17.10 -4.30
CA LEU A 105 -9.19 16.16 -3.32
C LEU A 105 -10.28 15.46 -2.52
N SER A 106 -11.29 16.22 -2.09
CA SER A 106 -12.43 15.69 -1.33
C SER A 106 -13.25 14.68 -2.17
N VAL A 107 -13.51 15.01 -3.43
CA VAL A 107 -14.21 14.10 -4.37
C VAL A 107 -13.41 12.82 -4.61
N PHE A 108 -12.10 12.93 -4.90
CA PHE A 108 -11.24 11.76 -5.07
C PHE A 108 -11.16 10.92 -3.80
N GLY A 109 -11.09 11.56 -2.62
CA GLY A 109 -11.15 10.89 -1.33
C GLY A 109 -12.43 10.09 -1.14
N ALA A 110 -13.57 10.68 -1.47
CA ALA A 110 -14.88 10.01 -1.40
C ALA A 110 -14.98 8.83 -2.38
N VAL A 111 -14.52 8.98 -3.61
CA VAL A 111 -14.47 7.91 -4.61
C VAL A 111 -13.59 6.75 -4.13
N ASN A 112 -12.41 7.05 -3.59
CA ASN A 112 -11.52 6.03 -3.03
C ASN A 112 -12.16 5.26 -1.86
N GLN A 113 -12.84 5.96 -0.95
CA GLN A 113 -13.57 5.32 0.16
C GLN A 113 -14.70 4.42 -0.35
N PHE A 114 -15.43 4.86 -1.36
CA PHE A 114 -16.48 4.07 -2.01
C PHE A 114 -15.92 2.79 -2.65
N GLU A 115 -14.80 2.88 -3.38
CA GLU A 115 -14.14 1.70 -3.96
C GLU A 115 -13.69 0.70 -2.88
N ILE A 116 -13.07 1.18 -1.79
CA ILE A 116 -12.66 0.33 -0.66
C ILE A 116 -13.87 -0.35 -0.01
N ALA A 117 -14.97 0.37 0.17
CA ALA A 117 -16.21 -0.18 0.72
C ALA A 117 -16.78 -1.30 -0.18
N ASN A 118 -16.81 -1.07 -1.49
CA ASN A 118 -17.25 -2.06 -2.48
C ASN A 118 -16.36 -3.30 -2.52
N LEU A 119 -15.04 -3.13 -2.44
CA LEU A 119 -14.10 -4.25 -2.36
C LEU A 119 -14.34 -5.11 -1.11
N LYS A 120 -14.53 -4.46 0.07
CA LYS A 120 -14.85 -5.18 1.32
C LYS A 120 -16.18 -5.91 1.24
N LEU A 121 -17.20 -5.32 0.60
CA LEU A 121 -18.50 -5.96 0.39
C LEU A 121 -18.35 -7.23 -0.46
N ARG A 122 -17.74 -7.12 -1.64
CA ARG A 122 -17.47 -8.27 -2.52
C ARG A 122 -16.66 -9.36 -1.83
N GLN A 123 -15.65 -8.99 -1.03
CA GLN A 123 -14.84 -9.93 -0.25
C GLN A 123 -15.71 -10.67 0.78
N ARG A 124 -16.58 -9.98 1.53
CA ARG A 124 -17.51 -10.60 2.48
C ARG A 124 -18.46 -11.58 1.80
N GLU A 125 -19.04 -11.18 0.66
CA GLU A 125 -19.91 -12.05 -0.13
C GLU A 125 -19.16 -13.28 -0.66
N GLY A 126 -17.94 -13.11 -1.15
CA GLY A 126 -17.08 -14.18 -1.60
C GLY A 126 -16.76 -15.19 -0.48
N ILE A 127 -16.42 -14.69 0.72
CA ILE A 127 -16.19 -15.52 1.91
C ILE A 127 -17.47 -16.26 2.32
N ALA A 128 -18.63 -15.58 2.31
CA ALA A 128 -19.90 -16.20 2.65
C ALA A 128 -20.26 -17.34 1.68
N LYS A 129 -20.13 -17.10 0.38
CA LYS A 129 -20.34 -18.13 -0.66
C LYS A 129 -19.37 -19.31 -0.53
N ALA A 130 -18.09 -19.06 -0.22
CA ALA A 130 -17.10 -20.10 -0.05
C ALA A 130 -17.36 -20.92 1.23
N LYS A 131 -17.78 -20.28 2.34
CA LYS A 131 -18.22 -20.97 3.56
C LYS A 131 -19.45 -21.86 3.31
N ALA A 132 -20.43 -21.36 2.55
CA ALA A 132 -21.62 -22.14 2.18
C ALA A 132 -21.29 -23.37 1.32
N ARG A 133 -20.18 -23.35 0.57
CA ARG A 133 -19.63 -24.50 -0.18
C ARG A 133 -18.76 -25.43 0.68
N GLY A 134 -18.68 -25.22 2.02
CA GLY A 134 -17.88 -26.03 2.93
C GLY A 134 -16.38 -25.70 2.93
N GLN A 135 -15.96 -24.59 2.31
CA GLN A 135 -14.55 -24.19 2.32
C GLN A 135 -14.16 -23.70 3.71
N GLN A 136 -13.14 -24.29 4.30
CA GLN A 136 -12.57 -23.86 5.57
C GLN A 136 -11.59 -22.71 5.34
N PHE A 137 -11.74 -21.65 6.15
CA PHE A 137 -10.83 -20.51 6.21
C PHE A 137 -9.97 -20.57 7.47
N GLY A 138 -8.76 -20.11 7.38
CA GLY A 138 -7.80 -20.10 8.48
C GLY A 138 -6.85 -21.30 8.44
N ARG A 139 -6.15 -21.53 9.55
CA ARG A 139 -5.18 -22.62 9.67
C ARG A 139 -5.91 -23.96 9.63
N LYS A 140 -5.49 -24.85 8.73
CA LYS A 140 -6.03 -26.21 8.63
C LYS A 140 -5.86 -26.95 9.97
N SER A 141 -6.91 -27.60 10.44
CA SER A 141 -6.82 -28.53 11.57
C SER A 141 -5.87 -29.69 11.27
N LEU A 142 -5.29 -30.27 12.32
CA LEU A 142 -4.49 -31.48 12.16
C LEU A 142 -5.32 -32.58 11.53
N LYS A 143 -4.68 -33.43 10.70
CA LYS A 143 -5.32 -34.59 10.12
C LYS A 143 -5.81 -35.54 11.24
N PRO A 144 -6.97 -36.19 11.10
CA PRO A 144 -7.52 -37.10 12.13
C PRO A 144 -6.52 -38.15 12.63
N LYS A 145 -5.69 -38.69 11.75
CA LYS A 145 -4.62 -39.65 12.10
C LYS A 145 -3.59 -39.06 13.07
N LEU A 146 -3.17 -37.82 12.85
CA LEU A 146 -2.23 -37.14 13.72
C LEU A 146 -2.83 -36.79 15.08
N ILE A 147 -4.12 -36.48 15.12
CA ILE A 147 -4.84 -36.24 16.38
C ILE A 147 -4.95 -37.53 17.19
N ALA A 148 -5.26 -38.67 16.55
CA ALA A 148 -5.30 -39.95 17.20
C ALA A 148 -3.93 -40.40 17.74
N GLU A 149 -2.87 -40.18 16.96
CA GLU A 149 -1.49 -40.45 17.39
C GLU A 149 -1.08 -39.59 18.59
N LEU A 150 -1.43 -38.30 18.57
CA LEU A 150 -1.18 -37.37 19.67
C LEU A 150 -1.83 -37.82 20.96
N LYS A 151 -3.12 -38.23 20.91
CA LYS A 151 -3.85 -38.75 22.07
C LYS A 151 -3.23 -40.06 22.61
N ASN A 152 -2.90 -41.04 21.73
CA ASN A 152 -2.25 -42.27 22.12
C ASN A 152 -0.89 -42.02 22.80
N ARG A 153 -0.08 -41.10 22.29
CA ARG A 153 1.20 -40.71 22.95
C ARG A 153 0.98 -40.10 24.33
N ARG A 154 -0.10 -39.32 24.49
CA ARG A 154 -0.46 -38.72 25.78
C ARG A 154 -0.91 -39.77 26.79
N GLU A 155 -1.74 -40.74 26.35
CA GLU A 155 -2.19 -41.89 27.16
C GLU A 155 -1.03 -42.79 27.62
N LYS A 156 0.05 -42.89 26.82
CA LYS A 156 1.31 -43.55 27.17
C LYS A 156 2.20 -42.75 28.11
N GLY A 157 1.73 -41.61 28.66
CA GLY A 157 2.45 -40.81 29.65
C GLY A 157 3.50 -39.86 29.09
N GLN A 158 3.60 -39.68 27.76
CA GLN A 158 4.58 -38.76 27.20
C GLN A 158 4.26 -37.29 27.56
N SER A 159 5.30 -36.49 27.81
CA SER A 159 5.11 -35.07 28.11
C SER A 159 4.67 -34.29 26.86
N VAL A 160 3.99 -33.15 27.07
CA VAL A 160 3.58 -32.28 25.97
C VAL A 160 4.79 -31.80 25.15
N LYS A 161 5.94 -31.59 25.81
CA LYS A 161 7.18 -31.17 25.13
C LYS A 161 7.72 -32.27 24.21
N ASP A 162 7.73 -33.52 24.69
CA ASP A 162 8.22 -34.64 23.91
C ASP A 162 7.30 -34.97 22.73
N ILE A 163 5.97 -34.88 22.93
CA ILE A 163 4.97 -35.03 21.86
C ILE A 163 5.17 -33.90 20.79
N ALA A 164 5.29 -32.67 21.22
CA ALA A 164 5.50 -31.54 20.34
C ALA A 164 6.77 -31.71 19.48
N PHE A 165 7.86 -32.14 20.10
CA PHE A 165 9.11 -32.41 19.41
C PHE A 165 9.00 -33.59 18.44
N ALA A 166 8.49 -34.74 18.91
CA ALA A 166 8.38 -35.97 18.11
C ALA A 166 7.46 -35.80 16.88
N MET A 167 6.41 -34.99 16.99
CA MET A 167 5.46 -34.74 15.92
C MET A 167 5.73 -33.49 15.11
N ASN A 168 6.80 -32.76 15.40
CA ASN A 168 7.17 -31.48 14.79
C ASN A 168 6.01 -30.47 14.74
N ILE A 169 5.31 -30.31 15.88
CA ILE A 169 4.20 -29.37 16.06
C ILE A 169 4.42 -28.50 17.30
N GLY A 170 3.81 -27.32 17.34
CA GLY A 170 3.91 -26.46 18.51
C GLY A 170 3.22 -27.02 19.74
N ALA A 171 3.76 -26.80 20.93
CA ALA A 171 3.17 -27.23 22.20
C ALA A 171 1.72 -26.71 22.39
N SER A 172 1.43 -25.49 21.96
CA SER A 172 0.07 -24.92 21.92
C SER A 172 -0.90 -25.75 21.05
N THR A 173 -0.39 -26.40 20.00
CA THR A 173 -1.19 -27.29 19.16
C THR A 173 -1.47 -28.61 19.89
N VAL A 174 -0.50 -29.14 20.64
CA VAL A 174 -0.70 -30.31 21.46
C VAL A 174 -1.79 -30.05 22.51
N TYR A 175 -1.69 -28.97 23.28
CA TYR A 175 -2.71 -28.59 24.27
C TYR A 175 -4.12 -28.42 23.70
N LYS A 176 -4.26 -28.07 22.43
CA LYS A 176 -5.58 -27.92 21.78
C LYS A 176 -6.32 -29.26 21.57
N TYR A 177 -5.59 -30.38 21.51
CA TYR A 177 -6.15 -31.67 21.10
C TYR A 177 -6.04 -32.78 22.16
N ILE A 178 -5.45 -32.50 23.34
CA ILE A 178 -5.42 -33.37 24.51
C ILE A 178 -6.56 -33.11 25.46
#